data_68128a2d59c3c92ce33cafc596ed008f
#
_entry.id   68128a2d59c3c92ce33cafc596ed008f
#
_cell.length_a   1.000
_cell.length_b   1.000
_cell.length_c   1.000
_cell.angle_alpha   90.00
_cell.angle_beta   90.00
_cell.angle_gamma   90.00
#
_symmetry.space_group_name_H-M   'P 1'
#
loop_
_entity.id
_entity.type
_entity.pdbx_description
1 polymer ?
#
loop_
_entity_poly.entity_id
_entity_poly.type
_entity_poly.pdbx_seq_one_letter_code
_entity_poly.pdbx_strand_id
1 'polypeptide(L)'
;SSWGQTDYVDIPEDPERKAELERMGYKSLDERLAERFHTTVEVLKMLNPGGKPAGMNGSSTSGSGGADTEKTNSSSSNSTSKTADFFTAGQQIRVPNIGNDRIAKGKVEDRDWQHTLASLGIGTDQPEVDKIVVSKAGKTLKAYQGDKLVALFTVSSGSSQFPLPIGEWDIVGEAYNPPYSYDPEVLSGGKEDGETFKLPPGPNSPVGVVWIDLSKEHYGIHGTPDPETIGRAQSSGCVRLTNWDAARLAGMVSQSTQVIFEA
;
A
#
# COMPACT_ATOMS: atom_id res chain seq x y z
N SER A 1 14.68 12.72 13.59
CA SER A 1 14.96 11.46 12.90
C SER A 1 14.94 11.74 11.41
N SER A 2 16.11 11.64 10.80
CA SER A 2 16.24 11.65 9.35
C SER A 2 15.44 10.46 8.81
N TRP A 3 14.32 10.74 8.22
CA TRP A 3 13.71 9.84 7.26
C TRP A 3 14.72 9.78 6.13
N GLY A 4 15.56 8.74 6.12
CA GLY A 4 16.69 8.63 5.23
C GLY A 4 16.27 8.92 3.80
N GLN A 5 17.16 9.47 3.03
CA GLN A 5 17.02 9.64 1.60
C GLN A 5 16.42 8.34 1.04
N THR A 6 15.13 8.39 0.73
CA THR A 6 14.45 7.28 0.09
C THR A 6 14.62 7.57 -1.38
N ASP A 7 15.38 6.74 -2.07
CA ASP A 7 15.48 6.82 -3.51
C ASP A 7 14.13 6.43 -4.09
N TYR A 8 13.43 7.41 -4.67
CA TYR A 8 12.19 7.18 -5.36
C TYR A 8 12.46 6.52 -6.71
N VAL A 9 11.63 5.53 -7.03
CA VAL A 9 11.82 4.65 -8.19
C VAL A 9 10.85 5.04 -9.29
N ASP A 10 11.35 5.14 -10.51
CA ASP A 10 10.51 5.20 -11.70
C ASP A 10 10.08 3.78 -12.06
N ILE A 11 8.79 3.47 -11.89
CA ILE A 11 8.25 2.14 -12.11
C ILE A 11 7.80 2.05 -13.57
N PRO A 12 8.48 1.28 -14.43
CA PRO A 12 8.07 1.10 -15.83
C PRO A 12 6.75 0.33 -15.92
N GLU A 13 6.05 0.44 -17.03
CA GLU A 13 4.84 -0.34 -17.27
C GLU A 13 5.15 -1.80 -17.65
N ASP A 14 6.23 -2.00 -18.38
CA ASP A 14 6.68 -3.28 -18.91
C ASP A 14 7.14 -4.23 -17.79
N PRO A 15 6.61 -5.48 -17.70
CA PRO A 15 6.97 -6.45 -16.66
C PRO A 15 8.44 -6.87 -16.66
N GLU A 16 9.07 -7.01 -17.85
CA GLU A 16 10.49 -7.34 -17.97
C GLU A 16 11.35 -6.25 -17.32
N ARG A 17 11.07 -4.99 -17.66
CA ARG A 17 11.76 -3.85 -17.06
C ARG A 17 11.47 -3.67 -15.58
N LYS A 18 10.27 -4.06 -15.09
CA LYS A 18 9.98 -4.11 -13.65
C LYS A 18 10.85 -5.14 -12.94
N ALA A 19 11.10 -6.28 -13.58
CA ALA A 19 11.94 -7.35 -13.02
C ALA A 19 13.41 -6.94 -12.88
N GLU A 20 13.88 -5.96 -13.64
CA GLU A 20 15.24 -5.41 -13.54
C GLU A 20 15.43 -4.44 -12.36
N LEU A 21 14.35 -3.98 -11.74
CA LEU A 21 14.43 -3.08 -10.59
C LEU A 21 14.97 -3.81 -9.36
N GLU A 22 15.71 -3.11 -8.52
CA GLU A 22 16.13 -3.62 -7.21
C GLU A 22 14.95 -3.75 -6.24
N ARG A 23 14.00 -2.80 -6.30
CA ARG A 23 12.78 -2.76 -5.49
C ARG A 23 11.65 -2.05 -6.23
N MET A 24 10.41 -2.47 -5.96
CA MET A 24 9.19 -1.76 -6.34
C MET A 24 8.85 -0.69 -5.29
N GLY A 25 9.80 0.26 -5.10
CA GLY A 25 9.72 1.32 -4.11
C GLY A 25 8.67 2.38 -4.41
N TYR A 26 8.55 3.41 -3.55
CA TYR A 26 7.69 4.57 -3.82
C TYR A 26 8.18 5.36 -5.02
N LYS A 27 7.24 5.90 -5.79
CA LYS A 27 7.53 6.74 -6.98
C LYS A 27 7.87 8.19 -6.59
N SER A 28 7.35 8.65 -5.43
CA SER A 28 7.43 10.05 -5.01
C SER A 28 7.28 10.22 -3.50
N LEU A 29 7.64 11.40 -2.99
CA LEU A 29 7.36 11.80 -1.61
C LEU A 29 5.84 11.86 -1.36
N ASP A 30 5.07 12.36 -2.33
CA ASP A 30 3.61 12.47 -2.23
C ASP A 30 2.95 11.11 -1.99
N GLU A 31 3.35 10.10 -2.77
CA GLU A 31 2.86 8.71 -2.63
C GLU A 31 3.24 8.13 -1.26
N ARG A 32 4.50 8.27 -0.86
CA ARG A 32 4.96 7.79 0.43
C ARG A 32 4.23 8.42 1.61
N LEU A 33 3.96 9.73 1.53
CA LEU A 33 3.19 10.44 2.56
C LEU A 33 1.73 9.97 2.57
N ALA A 34 1.13 9.74 1.41
CA ALA A 34 -0.23 9.24 1.31
C ALA A 34 -0.36 7.87 2.01
N GLU A 35 0.50 6.91 1.70
CA GLU A 35 0.51 5.61 2.38
C GLU A 35 0.82 5.73 3.88
N ARG A 36 1.79 6.58 4.25
CA ARG A 36 2.14 6.81 5.65
C ARG A 36 0.96 7.30 6.49
N PHE A 37 0.06 8.06 5.90
CA PHE A 37 -1.12 8.61 6.56
C PHE A 37 -2.43 7.96 6.12
N HIS A 38 -2.36 6.75 5.57
CA HIS A 38 -3.49 5.87 5.23
C HIS A 38 -4.54 6.57 4.37
N THR A 39 -4.09 7.24 3.33
CA THR A 39 -4.93 8.03 2.44
C THR A 39 -4.38 8.01 1.01
N THR A 40 -4.99 8.79 0.11
CA THR A 40 -4.51 8.99 -1.26
C THR A 40 -3.84 10.36 -1.41
N VAL A 41 -3.04 10.51 -2.46
CA VAL A 41 -2.36 11.78 -2.77
C VAL A 41 -3.37 12.90 -2.99
N GLU A 42 -4.50 12.60 -3.64
CA GLU A 42 -5.59 13.56 -3.88
C GLU A 42 -6.15 14.10 -2.57
N VAL A 43 -6.43 13.23 -1.61
CA VAL A 43 -6.95 13.64 -0.29
C VAL A 43 -5.92 14.48 0.46
N LEU A 44 -4.64 14.11 0.43
CA LEU A 44 -3.60 14.96 1.03
C LEU A 44 -3.55 16.35 0.39
N LYS A 45 -3.65 16.44 -0.93
CA LYS A 45 -3.71 17.73 -1.65
C LYS A 45 -4.94 18.55 -1.28
N MET A 46 -6.11 17.90 -1.14
CA MET A 46 -7.34 18.55 -0.67
C MET A 46 -7.22 19.09 0.76
N LEU A 47 -6.53 18.39 1.65
CA LEU A 47 -6.26 18.83 3.01
C LEU A 47 -5.23 19.96 3.07
N ASN A 48 -4.45 20.16 2.01
CA ASN A 48 -3.35 21.10 1.93
C ASN A 48 -3.37 21.91 0.61
N PRO A 49 -4.43 22.70 0.35
CA PRO A 49 -4.55 23.45 -0.89
C PRO A 49 -3.36 24.41 -1.05
N GLY A 50 -2.72 24.38 -2.22
CA GLY A 50 -1.51 25.15 -2.50
C GLY A 50 -0.32 24.82 -1.59
N GLY A 51 -0.28 23.61 -1.03
CA GLY A 51 0.77 23.14 -0.14
C GLY A 51 0.67 23.64 1.31
N LYS A 52 -0.42 24.28 1.71
CA LYS A 52 -0.65 24.81 3.06
C LYS A 52 -1.81 24.09 3.74
N PRO A 53 -1.71 23.82 5.07
CA PRO A 53 -2.82 23.19 5.80
C PRO A 53 -4.12 23.96 5.66
N ALA A 54 -5.21 23.29 5.26
CA ALA A 54 -6.51 23.91 5.15
C ALA A 54 -6.97 24.48 6.50
N GLY A 55 -7.54 25.70 6.48
CA GLY A 55 -8.04 26.39 7.69
C GLY A 55 -6.97 27.06 8.55
N MET A 56 -5.72 27.01 8.19
CA MET A 56 -4.70 27.91 8.75
C MET A 56 -4.78 29.25 7.98
N ASN A 57 -5.55 30.19 8.51
CA ASN A 57 -5.45 31.58 8.09
C ASN A 57 -4.05 32.07 8.48
N GLY A 58 -3.29 32.52 7.48
CA GLY A 58 -1.93 32.95 7.70
C GLY A 58 -1.83 34.05 8.76
N SER A 59 -1.26 33.72 9.91
CA SER A 59 -0.60 34.72 10.70
C SER A 59 0.67 35.09 9.92
N SER A 60 0.60 36.23 9.26
CA SER A 60 1.70 36.85 8.55
C SER A 60 2.80 37.22 9.53
N THR A 61 3.85 36.41 9.64
CA THR A 61 5.14 36.92 10.06
C THR A 61 5.82 37.47 8.81
N SER A 62 5.74 38.76 8.67
CA SER A 62 6.52 39.55 7.72
C SER A 62 8.00 39.37 7.99
N GLY A 63 8.66 38.66 7.12
CA GLY A 63 10.11 38.62 6.97
C GLY A 63 10.43 39.15 5.57
N SER A 64 10.82 40.42 5.51
CA SER A 64 11.27 41.09 4.30
C SER A 64 12.57 40.47 3.81
N GLY A 65 12.68 40.22 2.51
CA GLY A 65 13.92 39.87 1.85
C GLY A 65 13.64 39.69 0.37
N GLY A 66 13.57 40.81 -0.34
CA GLY A 66 13.54 40.81 -1.79
C GLY A 66 14.92 40.44 -2.36
N ALA A 67 14.93 39.79 -3.48
CA ALA A 67 15.95 39.93 -4.51
C ALA A 67 15.41 39.38 -5.84
N ASP A 68 15.59 40.20 -6.82
CA ASP A 68 15.14 40.12 -8.19
C ASP A 68 15.73 38.95 -8.99
N THR A 69 14.92 38.51 -9.92
CA THR A 69 15.16 38.17 -11.33
C THR A 69 16.59 37.81 -11.79
N GLU A 70 16.72 36.62 -12.35
CA GLU A 70 17.32 36.55 -13.71
C GLU A 70 16.84 35.29 -14.46
N LYS A 71 16.25 35.55 -15.63
CA LYS A 71 15.99 34.55 -16.66
C LYS A 71 17.34 34.20 -17.31
N THR A 72 17.73 32.94 -17.23
CA THR A 72 18.69 32.42 -18.22
C THR A 72 18.06 31.24 -18.94
N ASN A 73 17.82 31.48 -20.21
CA ASN A 73 17.59 30.47 -21.23
C ASN A 73 18.85 29.62 -21.42
N SER A 74 18.76 28.29 -21.28
CA SER A 74 19.62 27.41 -22.09
C SER A 74 19.03 26.04 -22.25
N SER A 75 18.68 25.75 -23.49
CA SER A 75 18.77 24.55 -24.29
C SER A 75 18.58 23.16 -23.62
N SER A 76 17.47 22.54 -23.99
CA SER A 76 17.35 21.19 -24.54
C SER A 76 18.33 20.13 -24.04
N SER A 77 17.89 19.32 -23.12
CA SER A 77 18.22 17.91 -23.06
C SER A 77 16.98 17.13 -22.67
N ASN A 78 16.69 16.10 -23.47
CA ASN A 78 15.57 15.18 -23.34
C ASN A 78 15.68 14.42 -22.01
N SER A 79 15.05 14.92 -20.96
CA SER A 79 14.85 14.22 -19.71
C SER A 79 13.35 14.08 -19.52
N THR A 80 12.85 12.85 -19.48
CA THR A 80 11.53 12.50 -18.98
C THR A 80 11.28 13.30 -17.69
N SER A 81 10.36 14.26 -17.76
CA SER A 81 10.08 15.17 -16.65
C SER A 81 9.45 14.37 -15.51
N LYS A 82 10.22 14.02 -14.48
CA LYS A 82 9.66 13.67 -13.18
C LYS A 82 8.75 14.82 -12.79
N THR A 83 7.47 14.57 -12.66
CA THR A 83 6.51 15.53 -12.11
C THR A 83 7.03 15.88 -10.71
N ALA A 84 7.32 17.17 -10.45
CA ALA A 84 7.81 17.60 -9.16
C ALA A 84 6.81 17.22 -8.06
N ASP A 85 7.30 16.72 -6.92
CA ASP A 85 6.47 16.44 -5.76
C ASP A 85 5.69 17.69 -5.33
N PHE A 86 4.44 17.52 -4.93
CA PHE A 86 3.61 18.60 -4.41
C PHE A 86 4.04 19.01 -3.00
N PHE A 87 4.52 18.04 -2.22
CA PHE A 87 5.04 18.26 -0.87
C PHE A 87 6.57 18.32 -0.86
N THR A 88 7.13 19.03 0.12
CA THR A 88 8.57 19.17 0.30
C THR A 88 8.99 18.89 1.75
N ALA A 89 10.23 18.43 1.93
CA ALA A 89 10.77 18.18 3.26
C ALA A 89 10.77 19.47 4.12
N GLY A 90 10.39 19.32 5.40
CA GLY A 90 10.28 20.43 6.35
C GLY A 90 8.97 21.22 6.28
N GLN A 91 8.10 20.93 5.32
CA GLN A 91 6.79 21.55 5.21
C GLN A 91 5.84 21.07 6.31
N GLN A 92 5.03 21.97 6.86
CA GLN A 92 3.89 21.59 7.71
C GLN A 92 2.69 21.24 6.84
N ILE A 93 2.13 20.05 7.06
CA ILE A 93 0.97 19.56 6.33
C ILE A 93 -0.12 19.06 7.28
N ARG A 94 -1.37 19.15 6.84
CA ARG A 94 -2.51 18.53 7.50
C ARG A 94 -2.64 17.10 6.98
N VAL A 95 -2.78 16.15 7.89
CA VAL A 95 -2.88 14.72 7.58
C VAL A 95 -4.03 14.08 8.35
N PRO A 96 -4.59 12.95 7.89
CA PRO A 96 -5.49 12.14 8.68
C PRO A 96 -4.85 11.71 10.01
N ASN A 97 -5.64 11.65 11.07
CA ASN A 97 -5.20 11.11 12.34
C ASN A 97 -5.33 9.59 12.32
N ILE A 98 -4.23 8.90 12.07
CA ILE A 98 -4.17 7.42 12.01
C ILE A 98 -3.80 6.77 13.35
N GLY A 99 -3.72 7.55 14.42
CA GLY A 99 -3.23 7.06 15.70
C GLY A 99 -1.70 7.18 15.86
N ASN A 100 -1.17 6.54 16.88
CA ASN A 100 0.24 6.59 17.22
C ASN A 100 0.77 5.17 17.51
N ASP A 101 0.67 4.30 16.55
CA ASP A 101 1.18 2.94 16.63
C ASP A 101 2.71 2.94 16.74
N ARG A 102 3.25 1.97 17.48
CA ARG A 102 4.69 1.84 17.71
C ARG A 102 5.17 0.44 17.42
N ILE A 103 6.34 0.36 16.83
CA ILE A 103 7.06 -0.92 16.68
C ILE A 103 7.78 -1.19 18.00
N ALA A 104 7.35 -2.24 18.71
CA ALA A 104 7.97 -2.64 19.95
C ALA A 104 9.36 -3.25 19.69
N LYS A 105 10.32 -2.90 20.55
CA LYS A 105 11.69 -3.38 20.41
C LYS A 105 11.75 -4.91 20.47
N GLY A 106 12.39 -5.52 19.50
CA GLY A 106 12.59 -6.98 19.43
C GLY A 106 11.37 -7.79 19.00
N LYS A 107 10.27 -7.14 18.60
CA LYS A 107 9.08 -7.85 18.08
C LYS A 107 9.17 -8.20 16.61
N VAL A 108 10.00 -7.51 15.85
CA VAL A 108 10.26 -7.78 14.44
C VAL A 108 11.77 -7.89 14.25
N GLU A 109 12.23 -9.05 13.85
CA GLU A 109 13.66 -9.32 13.62
C GLU A 109 14.10 -8.88 12.23
N ASP A 110 13.21 -9.03 11.25
CA ASP A 110 13.46 -8.60 9.87
C ASP A 110 13.48 -7.07 9.77
N ARG A 111 14.65 -6.53 9.45
CA ARG A 111 14.86 -5.09 9.32
C ARG A 111 14.10 -4.47 8.16
N ASP A 112 13.97 -5.22 7.08
CA ASP A 112 13.24 -4.73 5.89
C ASP A 112 11.75 -4.59 6.21
N TRP A 113 11.18 -5.57 6.91
CA TRP A 113 9.81 -5.49 7.41
C TRP A 113 9.62 -4.39 8.45
N GLN A 114 10.59 -4.18 9.37
CA GLN A 114 10.58 -3.04 10.29
C GLN A 114 10.49 -1.70 9.54
N HIS A 115 11.29 -1.55 8.46
CA HIS A 115 11.26 -0.34 7.64
C HIS A 115 9.93 -0.15 6.94
N THR A 116 9.32 -1.21 6.45
CA THR A 116 7.99 -1.18 5.81
C THR A 116 6.92 -0.75 6.82
N LEU A 117 6.86 -1.39 7.99
CA LEU A 117 5.93 -1.00 9.07
C LEU A 117 6.10 0.47 9.48
N ALA A 118 7.34 0.92 9.67
CA ALA A 118 7.62 2.31 10.01
C ALA A 118 7.19 3.28 8.90
N SER A 119 7.40 2.91 7.64
CA SER A 119 6.97 3.69 6.48
C SER A 119 5.45 3.82 6.43
N LEU A 120 4.72 2.74 6.70
CA LEU A 120 3.26 2.71 6.74
C LEU A 120 2.66 3.28 8.05
N GLY A 121 3.47 3.48 9.09
CA GLY A 121 2.98 3.91 10.41
C GLY A 121 2.16 2.86 11.14
N ILE A 122 2.49 1.60 10.92
CA ILE A 122 1.86 0.45 11.58
C ILE A 122 2.76 -0.05 12.70
N GLY A 123 2.17 -0.26 13.87
CA GLY A 123 2.85 -0.82 15.03
C GLY A 123 2.69 -2.33 15.16
N THR A 124 3.39 -2.90 16.12
CA THR A 124 3.39 -4.34 16.39
C THR A 124 2.38 -4.76 17.46
N ASP A 125 1.66 -3.83 18.06
CA ASP A 125 0.63 -4.10 19.07
C ASP A 125 -0.74 -4.19 18.38
N GLN A 126 -0.95 -5.33 17.67
CA GLN A 126 -2.21 -5.62 17.02
C GLN A 126 -2.97 -6.71 17.79
N PRO A 127 -4.32 -6.63 17.88
CA PRO A 127 -5.09 -7.68 18.53
C PRO A 127 -4.99 -8.99 17.74
N GLU A 128 -4.76 -10.10 18.42
CA GLU A 128 -4.84 -11.42 17.81
C GLU A 128 -6.30 -11.76 17.49
N VAL A 129 -6.53 -12.34 16.32
CA VAL A 129 -7.88 -12.71 15.85
C VAL A 129 -7.94 -14.20 15.53
N ASP A 130 -9.06 -14.82 15.88
CA ASP A 130 -9.33 -16.24 15.64
C ASP A 130 -10.17 -16.48 14.38
N LYS A 131 -10.81 -15.43 13.85
CA LYS A 131 -11.67 -15.52 12.68
C LYS A 131 -11.67 -14.23 11.88
N ILE A 132 -11.61 -14.38 10.55
CA ILE A 132 -11.89 -13.30 9.60
C ILE A 132 -13.01 -13.70 8.65
N VAL A 133 -13.88 -12.74 8.34
CA VAL A 133 -15.01 -12.91 7.42
C VAL A 133 -14.92 -11.89 6.31
N VAL A 134 -14.78 -12.36 5.08
CA VAL A 134 -14.76 -11.51 3.87
C VAL A 134 -16.12 -11.57 3.21
N SER A 135 -16.83 -10.44 3.15
CA SER A 135 -18.10 -10.31 2.44
C SER A 135 -17.87 -9.68 1.06
N LYS A 136 -18.25 -10.41 0.01
CA LYS A 136 -18.18 -9.91 -1.37
C LYS A 136 -19.19 -8.76 -1.56
N ALA A 137 -20.43 -8.94 -1.12
CA ALA A 137 -21.48 -7.92 -1.26
C ALA A 137 -21.18 -6.69 -0.40
N GLY A 138 -20.66 -6.90 0.83
CA GLY A 138 -20.29 -5.83 1.75
C GLY A 138 -18.97 -5.12 1.39
N LYS A 139 -18.14 -5.74 0.54
CA LYS A 139 -16.78 -5.29 0.24
C LYS A 139 -15.96 -5.03 1.50
N THR A 140 -16.10 -5.93 2.47
CA THR A 140 -15.47 -5.80 3.79
C THR A 140 -14.77 -7.07 4.19
N LEU A 141 -13.71 -6.92 5.00
CA LEU A 141 -13.12 -7.96 5.81
C LEU A 141 -13.32 -7.58 7.28
N LYS A 142 -14.01 -8.43 8.01
CA LYS A 142 -14.26 -8.30 9.45
C LYS A 142 -13.35 -9.26 10.20
N ALA A 143 -12.64 -8.75 11.22
CA ALA A 143 -11.76 -9.55 12.06
C ALA A 143 -12.32 -9.66 13.49
N TYR A 144 -12.35 -10.87 14.02
CA TYR A 144 -12.99 -11.20 15.28
C TYR A 144 -12.02 -11.84 16.27
N GLN A 145 -12.23 -11.53 17.54
CA GLN A 145 -11.65 -12.21 18.69
C GLN A 145 -12.81 -12.80 19.49
N GLY A 146 -13.02 -14.10 19.37
CA GLY A 146 -14.29 -14.74 19.77
C GLY A 146 -15.46 -14.13 18.99
N ASP A 147 -16.47 -13.66 19.72
CA ASP A 147 -17.65 -12.99 19.13
C ASP A 147 -17.46 -11.47 18.97
N LYS A 148 -16.33 -10.94 19.41
CA LYS A 148 -16.07 -9.50 19.37
C LYS A 148 -15.43 -9.09 18.04
N LEU A 149 -16.09 -8.18 17.30
CA LEU A 149 -15.49 -7.50 16.16
C LEU A 149 -14.40 -6.55 16.66
N VAL A 150 -13.15 -6.77 16.24
CA VAL A 150 -11.99 -5.96 16.64
C VAL A 150 -11.43 -5.10 15.52
N ALA A 151 -11.68 -5.49 14.25
CA ALA A 151 -11.30 -4.67 13.12
C ALA A 151 -12.25 -4.87 11.93
N LEU A 152 -12.37 -3.82 11.11
CA LEU A 152 -13.15 -3.81 9.87
C LEU A 152 -12.31 -3.11 8.80
N PHE A 153 -12.10 -3.80 7.68
CA PHE A 153 -11.36 -3.29 6.53
C PHE A 153 -12.25 -3.24 5.29
N THR A 154 -12.05 -2.23 4.45
CA THR A 154 -12.62 -2.22 3.10
C THR A 154 -11.76 -3.07 2.19
N VAL A 155 -12.36 -3.91 1.36
CA VAL A 155 -11.63 -4.79 0.44
C VAL A 155 -12.18 -4.71 -0.98
N SER A 156 -11.35 -5.13 -1.93
CA SER A 156 -11.76 -5.52 -3.27
C SER A 156 -11.56 -7.03 -3.43
N SER A 157 -12.56 -7.73 -3.95
CA SER A 157 -12.47 -9.19 -4.09
C SER A 157 -13.26 -9.67 -5.29
N GLY A 158 -12.65 -10.59 -6.02
CA GLY A 158 -13.28 -11.32 -7.10
C GLY A 158 -13.87 -10.47 -8.22
N SER A 159 -13.96 -11.06 -9.40
CA SER A 159 -14.62 -10.51 -10.58
C SER A 159 -15.63 -11.54 -11.11
N SER A 160 -16.31 -11.24 -12.20
CA SER A 160 -17.13 -12.24 -12.91
C SER A 160 -16.28 -13.35 -13.52
N GLN A 161 -15.06 -13.03 -13.95
CA GLN A 161 -14.12 -14.00 -14.53
C GLN A 161 -13.39 -14.82 -13.46
N PHE A 162 -13.03 -14.18 -12.35
CA PHE A 162 -12.33 -14.79 -11.21
C PHE A 162 -13.13 -14.51 -9.93
N PRO A 163 -14.22 -15.28 -9.67
CA PRO A 163 -15.07 -15.02 -8.52
C PRO A 163 -14.35 -15.31 -7.20
N LEU A 164 -14.74 -14.60 -6.15
CA LEU A 164 -14.33 -14.94 -4.79
C LEU A 164 -14.78 -16.38 -4.47
N PRO A 165 -13.89 -17.28 -4.06
CA PRO A 165 -14.24 -18.66 -3.74
C PRO A 165 -14.95 -18.72 -2.39
N ILE A 166 -16.29 -18.75 -2.41
CA ILE A 166 -17.12 -18.79 -1.21
C ILE A 166 -16.83 -20.09 -0.45
N GLY A 167 -16.70 -20.00 0.87
CA GLY A 167 -16.41 -21.14 1.75
C GLY A 167 -15.47 -20.78 2.90
N GLU A 168 -14.92 -21.81 3.51
CA GLU A 168 -13.99 -21.73 4.62
C GLU A 168 -12.59 -22.14 4.13
N TRP A 169 -11.57 -21.39 4.55
CA TRP A 169 -10.20 -21.59 4.16
C TRP A 169 -9.28 -21.47 5.37
N ASP A 170 -8.09 -22.09 5.28
CA ASP A 170 -7.04 -21.97 6.28
C ASP A 170 -5.98 -21.00 5.78
N ILE A 171 -5.30 -20.32 6.71
CA ILE A 171 -4.05 -19.59 6.43
C ILE A 171 -2.91 -20.59 6.46
N VAL A 172 -2.19 -20.73 5.35
CA VAL A 172 -1.05 -21.64 5.26
C VAL A 172 0.30 -20.95 5.50
N GLY A 173 0.33 -19.62 5.35
CA GLY A 173 1.52 -18.82 5.63
C GLY A 173 1.33 -17.35 5.34
N GLU A 174 2.32 -16.56 5.74
CA GLU A 174 2.39 -15.13 5.50
C GLU A 174 3.78 -14.78 4.94
N ALA A 175 3.81 -13.93 3.93
CA ALA A 175 5.04 -13.39 3.38
C ALA A 175 5.04 -11.87 3.50
N TYR A 176 6.11 -11.34 4.08
CA TYR A 176 6.35 -9.92 4.25
C TYR A 176 7.30 -9.42 3.17
N ASN A 177 6.98 -8.31 2.53
CA ASN A 177 7.68 -7.80 1.36
C ASN A 177 7.92 -8.92 0.31
N PRO A 178 6.86 -9.63 -0.15
CA PRO A 178 7.05 -10.75 -1.06
C PRO A 178 7.49 -10.27 -2.44
N PRO A 179 8.39 -10.99 -3.12
CA PRO A 179 8.51 -10.87 -4.56
C PRO A 179 7.25 -11.41 -5.22
N TYR A 180 6.96 -10.96 -6.42
CA TYR A 180 5.76 -11.40 -7.16
C TYR A 180 6.14 -12.11 -8.46
N SER A 181 5.60 -13.29 -8.68
CA SER A 181 5.72 -13.99 -9.96
C SER A 181 4.62 -13.51 -10.90
N TYR A 182 5.00 -12.63 -11.81
CA TYR A 182 4.10 -12.16 -12.88
C TYR A 182 4.02 -13.25 -13.94
N ASP A 183 2.84 -13.78 -14.17
CA ASP A 183 2.54 -14.81 -15.15
C ASP A 183 1.31 -14.40 -15.96
N PRO A 184 1.47 -14.02 -17.24
CA PRO A 184 0.38 -13.59 -18.08
C PRO A 184 -0.68 -14.69 -18.29
N GLU A 185 -0.28 -15.94 -18.38
CA GLU A 185 -1.20 -17.06 -18.56
C GLU A 185 -2.13 -17.20 -17.35
N VAL A 186 -1.59 -17.17 -16.13
CA VAL A 186 -2.38 -17.24 -14.89
C VAL A 186 -3.28 -16.02 -14.75
N LEU A 187 -2.77 -14.81 -15.01
CA LEU A 187 -3.53 -13.57 -14.89
C LEU A 187 -4.66 -13.44 -15.91
N SER A 188 -4.48 -13.99 -17.10
CA SER A 188 -5.50 -13.97 -18.16
C SER A 188 -6.48 -15.15 -18.11
N GLY A 189 -6.23 -16.13 -17.23
CA GLY A 189 -6.98 -17.38 -17.18
C GLY A 189 -6.74 -18.25 -18.41
N GLY A 190 -5.49 -18.32 -18.87
CA GLY A 190 -5.06 -19.12 -20.02
C GLY A 190 -5.36 -18.51 -21.38
N LYS A 191 -5.62 -17.19 -21.45
CA LYS A 191 -5.93 -16.50 -22.71
C LYS A 191 -4.72 -15.83 -23.34
N GLU A 192 -3.72 -15.51 -22.54
CA GLU A 192 -2.48 -14.87 -22.97
C GLU A 192 -1.33 -15.80 -22.64
N ASP A 193 -0.44 -16.02 -23.61
CA ASP A 193 0.82 -16.72 -23.45
C ASP A 193 1.93 -15.68 -23.35
N GLY A 194 2.91 -15.92 -22.50
CA GLY A 194 4.00 -14.97 -22.30
C GLY A 194 5.04 -15.43 -21.28
N GLU A 195 6.13 -14.69 -21.22
CA GLU A 195 7.21 -14.99 -20.28
C GLU A 195 6.81 -14.65 -18.85
N THR A 196 7.19 -15.50 -17.91
CA THR A 196 7.02 -15.27 -16.47
C THR A 196 8.18 -14.44 -15.94
N PHE A 197 7.87 -13.38 -15.20
CA PHE A 197 8.85 -12.49 -14.60
C PHE A 197 8.74 -12.51 -13.08
N LYS A 198 9.89 -12.49 -12.40
CA LYS A 198 9.94 -12.31 -10.94
C LYS A 198 10.13 -10.84 -10.62
N LEU A 199 9.06 -10.18 -10.22
CA LEU A 199 9.09 -8.78 -9.82
C LEU A 199 9.62 -8.64 -8.39
N PRO A 200 10.48 -7.64 -8.11
CA PRO A 200 11.02 -7.43 -6.77
C PRO A 200 9.94 -6.91 -5.79
N PRO A 201 10.20 -7.03 -4.48
CA PRO A 201 9.27 -6.57 -3.45
C PRO A 201 9.15 -5.06 -3.38
N GLY A 202 8.09 -4.58 -2.76
CA GLY A 202 7.90 -3.18 -2.40
C GLY A 202 6.45 -2.73 -2.44
N PRO A 203 6.14 -1.50 -2.00
CA PRO A 203 4.78 -0.97 -1.95
C PRO A 203 4.11 -0.89 -3.31
N ASN A 204 4.88 -0.75 -4.39
CA ASN A 204 4.39 -0.75 -5.76
C ASN A 204 4.40 -2.14 -6.43
N SER A 205 4.64 -3.22 -5.67
CA SER A 205 4.41 -4.59 -6.15
C SER A 205 2.92 -4.83 -6.39
N PRO A 206 2.53 -5.64 -7.40
CA PRO A 206 1.13 -6.00 -7.65
C PRO A 206 0.40 -6.59 -6.44
N VAL A 207 1.14 -7.21 -5.51
CA VAL A 207 0.61 -7.77 -4.26
C VAL A 207 0.93 -6.90 -3.04
N GLY A 208 1.49 -5.72 -3.25
CA GLY A 208 1.89 -4.82 -2.18
C GLY A 208 2.96 -5.41 -1.28
N VAL A 209 2.87 -5.11 0.01
CA VAL A 209 3.90 -5.44 1.01
C VAL A 209 3.62 -6.70 1.83
N VAL A 210 2.45 -7.33 1.64
CA VAL A 210 2.03 -8.55 2.38
C VAL A 210 1.28 -9.47 1.43
N TRP A 211 1.55 -10.77 1.58
CA TRP A 211 0.76 -11.86 1.05
C TRP A 211 0.41 -12.83 2.18
N ILE A 212 -0.87 -13.02 2.47
CA ILE A 212 -1.40 -14.04 3.37
C ILE A 212 -1.93 -15.16 2.48
N ASP A 213 -1.24 -16.29 2.51
CA ASP A 213 -1.52 -17.44 1.65
C ASP A 213 -2.63 -18.30 2.23
N LEU A 214 -3.55 -18.75 1.38
CA LEU A 214 -4.71 -19.55 1.78
C LEU A 214 -4.59 -20.99 1.29
N SER A 215 -5.28 -21.91 1.96
CA SER A 215 -5.39 -23.32 1.55
C SER A 215 -6.06 -23.52 0.18
N LYS A 216 -6.74 -22.51 -0.35
CA LYS A 216 -7.21 -22.46 -1.73
C LYS A 216 -6.04 -22.07 -2.64
N GLU A 217 -5.63 -23.00 -3.50
CA GLU A 217 -4.54 -22.80 -4.46
C GLU A 217 -4.74 -21.53 -5.30
N HIS A 218 -3.69 -20.72 -5.43
CA HIS A 218 -3.63 -19.42 -6.12
C HIS A 218 -4.48 -18.31 -5.51
N TYR A 219 -4.99 -18.48 -4.29
CA TYR A 219 -5.75 -17.44 -3.60
C TYR A 219 -5.04 -16.95 -2.35
N GLY A 220 -5.11 -15.66 -2.14
CA GLY A 220 -4.53 -15.00 -0.97
C GLY A 220 -5.23 -13.71 -0.63
N ILE A 221 -4.80 -13.14 0.51
CA ILE A 221 -5.19 -11.81 0.97
C ILE A 221 -3.92 -10.95 0.94
N HIS A 222 -3.94 -9.81 0.23
CA HIS A 222 -2.71 -9.07 -0.02
C HIS A 222 -2.92 -7.55 -0.14
N GLY A 223 -1.82 -6.79 -0.11
CA GLY A 223 -1.80 -5.36 -0.35
C GLY A 223 -1.98 -4.97 -1.82
N THR A 224 -1.90 -3.69 -2.11
CA THR A 224 -2.01 -3.15 -3.48
C THR A 224 -1.21 -1.86 -3.63
N PRO A 225 -0.63 -1.61 -4.82
CA PRO A 225 -0.02 -0.31 -5.15
C PRO A 225 -1.06 0.79 -5.40
N ASP A 226 -2.34 0.42 -5.57
CA ASP A 226 -3.42 1.32 -6.00
C ASP A 226 -4.51 1.41 -4.91
N PRO A 227 -4.24 2.08 -3.77
CA PRO A 227 -5.15 2.13 -2.62
C PRO A 227 -6.52 2.76 -2.96
N GLU A 228 -6.58 3.67 -3.94
CA GLU A 228 -7.82 4.30 -4.39
C GLU A 228 -8.79 3.34 -5.08
N THR A 229 -8.32 2.17 -5.50
CA THR A 229 -9.15 1.14 -6.15
C THR A 229 -9.88 0.24 -5.16
N ILE A 230 -9.46 0.24 -3.89
CA ILE A 230 -10.06 -0.62 -2.87
C ILE A 230 -11.53 -0.27 -2.63
N GLY A 231 -12.38 -1.30 -2.63
CA GLY A 231 -13.84 -1.17 -2.55
C GLY A 231 -14.53 -0.70 -3.84
N ARG A 232 -13.78 -0.35 -4.88
CA ARG A 232 -14.28 0.20 -6.15
C ARG A 232 -14.04 -0.72 -7.34
N ALA A 233 -12.81 -1.24 -7.46
CA ALA A 233 -12.42 -2.15 -8.54
C ALA A 233 -12.54 -3.62 -8.10
N GLN A 234 -12.72 -4.51 -9.07
CA GLN A 234 -12.69 -5.97 -8.87
C GLN A 234 -11.25 -6.47 -8.90
N SER A 235 -11.01 -7.65 -8.35
CA SER A 235 -9.72 -8.35 -8.39
C SER A 235 -9.76 -9.58 -9.29
N SER A 236 -8.59 -10.17 -9.52
CA SER A 236 -8.44 -11.47 -10.19
C SER A 236 -8.67 -12.64 -9.22
N GLY A 237 -9.64 -12.53 -8.29
CA GLY A 237 -10.03 -13.58 -7.36
C GLY A 237 -9.55 -13.35 -5.92
N CYS A 238 -8.33 -12.91 -5.74
CA CYS A 238 -7.76 -12.62 -4.41
C CYS A 238 -8.47 -11.47 -3.69
N VAL A 239 -8.30 -11.42 -2.38
CA VAL A 239 -8.79 -10.31 -1.54
C VAL A 239 -7.70 -9.25 -1.45
N ARG A 240 -7.98 -8.05 -1.95
CA ARG A 240 -7.04 -6.93 -1.92
C ARG A 240 -7.43 -5.92 -0.85
N LEU A 241 -6.43 -5.50 -0.10
CA LEU A 241 -6.47 -4.40 0.86
C LEU A 241 -5.49 -3.31 0.45
N THR A 242 -5.58 -2.14 1.07
CA THR A 242 -4.47 -1.19 1.04
C THR A 242 -3.22 -1.80 1.70
N ASN A 243 -2.03 -1.31 1.38
CA ASN A 243 -0.80 -1.81 1.99
C ASN A 243 -0.80 -1.68 3.52
N TRP A 244 -1.32 -0.58 4.05
CA TRP A 244 -1.40 -0.36 5.52
C TRP A 244 -2.41 -1.28 6.19
N ASP A 245 -3.55 -1.56 5.56
CA ASP A 245 -4.53 -2.49 6.11
C ASP A 245 -4.06 -3.94 6.03
N ALA A 246 -3.39 -4.32 4.93
CA ALA A 246 -2.76 -5.64 4.78
C ALA A 246 -1.66 -5.86 5.84
N ALA A 247 -0.80 -4.86 6.07
CA ALA A 247 0.23 -4.92 7.11
C ALA A 247 -0.36 -5.02 8.52
N ARG A 248 -1.46 -4.30 8.79
CA ARG A 248 -2.20 -4.39 10.06
C ARG A 248 -2.83 -5.76 10.24
N LEU A 249 -3.52 -6.27 9.22
CA LEU A 249 -4.16 -7.59 9.24
C LEU A 249 -3.13 -8.70 9.46
N ALA A 250 -1.98 -8.66 8.79
CA ALA A 250 -0.90 -9.62 8.97
C ALA A 250 -0.37 -9.67 10.41
N GLY A 251 -0.44 -8.55 11.15
CA GLY A 251 -0.13 -8.53 12.59
C GLY A 251 -1.23 -9.10 13.50
N MET A 252 -2.42 -9.38 12.97
CA MET A 252 -3.56 -9.89 13.72
C MET A 252 -3.79 -11.39 13.52
N VAL A 253 -3.50 -11.93 12.34
CA VAL A 253 -3.82 -13.31 11.95
C VAL A 253 -2.67 -14.27 12.26
N SER A 254 -2.97 -15.56 12.24
CA SER A 254 -2.02 -16.66 12.30
C SER A 254 -2.60 -17.87 11.57
N GLN A 255 -1.85 -18.97 11.47
CA GLN A 255 -2.32 -20.22 10.88
C GLN A 255 -3.53 -20.84 11.64
N SER A 256 -3.81 -20.39 12.86
CA SER A 256 -5.00 -20.81 13.63
C SER A 256 -6.24 -19.94 13.34
N THR A 257 -6.10 -18.87 12.59
CA THR A 257 -7.21 -17.96 12.23
C THR A 257 -8.08 -18.59 11.15
N GLN A 258 -9.37 -18.78 11.43
CA GLN A 258 -10.36 -19.25 10.46
C GLN A 258 -10.65 -18.14 9.44
N VAL A 259 -10.70 -18.50 8.17
CA VAL A 259 -11.03 -17.59 7.06
C VAL A 259 -12.35 -18.00 6.43
N ILE A 260 -13.32 -17.10 6.42
CA ILE A 260 -14.65 -17.33 5.84
C ILE A 260 -14.86 -16.32 4.71
N PHE A 261 -15.19 -16.83 3.53
CA PHE A 261 -15.61 -16.01 2.37
C PHE A 261 -17.11 -16.20 2.14
N GLU A 262 -17.84 -15.11 2.17
CA GLU A 262 -19.29 -15.08 1.97
C GLU A 262 -19.71 -14.18 0.79
N ALA A 263 -20.92 -14.41 0.26
CA ALA A 263 -21.45 -13.71 -0.91
C ALA A 263 -21.66 -12.20 -0.70
#